data_8012fb1d1561f57753f9dcaf0dada10b
#
_entry.id   8012fb1d1561f57753f9dcaf0dada10b
#
_cell.length_a   1.000
_cell.length_b   1.000
_cell.length_c   1.000
_cell.angle_alpha   90.00
_cell.angle_beta   90.00
_cell.angle_gamma   90.00
#
_symmetry.space_group_name_H-M   'P 1'
#
loop_
_entity.id
_entity.type
_entity.pdbx_description
1 polymer ?
#
loop_
_entity_poly.entity_id
_entity_poly.type
_entity_poly.pdbx_seq_one_letter_code
_entity_poly.pdbx_strand_id
1 'polypeptide(L)'
;MQEIQPPEKRTTLPRKRILIVNCYFDDSRQPIRRTNKIPQAVGPIYLAGAFARDTCDVRCYTEVASGPLEDEGLLSWPDMLVLTGLTNGFDRMLHLTAYARSKNPKVIVVAGGPPVRALPLFSKKVFDYACLGDIEELCDVISEAFGPAYVAKRMLPRYDLAYWLGRIGYVETTRYCNFRCSFCALTAEGRSYQTYDLEHVRQQIMASGKRSRMFFLDNNFYGSDRNHFRARLGLINEMRGAGQFHHWGALVTNDFYRSNENLRLVREAGCELLFSGLESFDNDWLRSFNKLQNTSSPQVEMVTKSLNAGVVFAYGLMLDVTSRSISDLRRELDFITSTPEITIPSFITLSIPLLGTPYFYDCVEKDTLLPNTKLRDMDGTTVLQKPLDDIAEVVRFVDDLQSLKGFHSRVLKHAAGFARLYRSKLTKMQMVLALGSNLLTCAQPISTSFSGLGWLKTRPRPRTFVSSTEPLDHMYTPAFRVDSRFESYFKPTMVTDDIGQLHEDIIQSGLLEIHAPRQSVARA
;
A
#
# COMPACT_ATOMS: atom_id res chain seq x y z
N MET A 1 -12.75 66.76 -10.25
CA MET A 1 -13.51 65.58 -10.68
C MET A 1 -12.48 64.48 -10.87
N GLN A 2 -12.37 63.53 -9.94
CA GLN A 2 -11.55 62.32 -10.08
C GLN A 2 -12.37 61.33 -10.91
N GLU A 3 -11.84 60.90 -12.03
CA GLU A 3 -12.41 59.80 -12.82
C GLU A 3 -12.35 58.52 -12.03
N ILE A 4 -13.52 57.98 -11.64
CA ILE A 4 -13.67 56.65 -11.08
C ILE A 4 -13.42 55.65 -12.21
N GLN A 5 -12.24 54.99 -12.22
CA GLN A 5 -11.99 53.89 -13.12
C GLN A 5 -13.02 52.77 -12.82
N PRO A 6 -13.66 52.21 -13.86
CA PRO A 6 -14.58 51.10 -13.67
C PRO A 6 -13.83 49.88 -13.08
N PRO A 7 -14.48 49.12 -12.18
CA PRO A 7 -13.85 47.97 -11.59
C PRO A 7 -13.44 46.98 -12.69
N GLU A 8 -12.16 46.59 -12.69
CA GLU A 8 -11.65 45.54 -13.56
C GLU A 8 -12.57 44.31 -13.47
N LYS A 9 -13.16 43.92 -14.58
CA LYS A 9 -13.89 42.65 -14.67
C LYS A 9 -12.91 41.54 -14.33
N ARG A 10 -12.97 41.02 -13.10
CA ARG A 10 -12.31 39.76 -12.74
C ARG A 10 -12.89 38.71 -13.69
N THR A 11 -12.17 38.39 -14.75
CA THR A 11 -12.45 37.23 -15.59
C THR A 11 -12.26 36.01 -14.72
N THR A 12 -13.35 35.45 -14.23
CA THR A 12 -13.31 34.17 -13.49
C THR A 12 -12.86 33.09 -14.47
N LEU A 13 -11.69 32.49 -14.22
CA LEU A 13 -11.19 31.39 -15.02
C LEU A 13 -12.23 30.24 -15.06
N PRO A 14 -12.41 29.55 -16.19
CA PRO A 14 -13.33 28.42 -16.27
C PRO A 14 -12.87 27.31 -15.32
N ARG A 15 -13.80 26.76 -14.54
CA ARG A 15 -13.48 25.66 -13.63
C ARG A 15 -13.16 24.39 -14.41
N LYS A 16 -12.10 23.69 -14.00
CA LYS A 16 -11.71 22.39 -14.55
C LYS A 16 -12.27 21.24 -13.71
N ARG A 17 -12.76 20.22 -14.35
CA ARG A 17 -13.37 19.04 -13.75
C ARG A 17 -12.34 17.93 -13.66
N ILE A 18 -12.07 17.48 -12.44
CA ILE A 18 -11.02 16.51 -12.14
C ILE A 18 -11.63 15.28 -11.48
N LEU A 19 -11.38 14.11 -12.03
CA LEU A 19 -11.74 12.84 -11.40
C LEU A 19 -10.47 12.09 -11.00
N ILE A 20 -10.33 11.81 -9.70
CA ILE A 20 -9.21 11.03 -9.18
C ILE A 20 -9.74 9.65 -8.78
N VAL A 21 -9.15 8.59 -9.33
CA VAL A 21 -9.59 7.21 -9.09
C VAL A 21 -8.46 6.40 -8.47
N ASN A 22 -8.75 5.77 -7.31
CA ASN A 22 -7.93 4.69 -6.79
C ASN A 22 -8.40 3.38 -7.42
N CYS A 23 -7.59 2.89 -8.35
CA CYS A 23 -7.84 1.68 -9.13
C CYS A 23 -7.61 0.43 -8.30
N TYR A 24 -8.48 -0.56 -8.42
CA TYR A 24 -8.41 -1.77 -7.62
C TYR A 24 -8.91 -3.01 -8.36
N PHE A 25 -8.10 -4.06 -8.33
CA PHE A 25 -8.53 -5.43 -8.56
C PHE A 25 -8.43 -6.22 -7.27
N ASP A 26 -9.33 -7.17 -7.07
CA ASP A 26 -9.22 -8.10 -5.96
C ASP A 26 -8.54 -9.41 -6.37
N ASP A 27 -8.39 -10.25 -5.36
CA ASP A 27 -7.85 -11.60 -5.47
C ASP A 27 -8.73 -12.56 -6.31
N SER A 28 -10.00 -12.22 -6.59
CA SER A 28 -10.85 -12.96 -7.55
C SER A 28 -10.57 -12.62 -9.00
N ARG A 29 -9.60 -11.76 -9.26
CA ARG A 29 -9.15 -11.29 -10.57
C ARG A 29 -10.20 -10.56 -11.38
N GLN A 30 -11.18 -10.02 -10.70
CA GLN A 30 -12.22 -9.22 -11.31
C GLN A 30 -12.46 -7.94 -10.51
N PRO A 31 -12.95 -6.87 -11.15
CA PRO A 31 -13.41 -5.70 -10.43
C PRO A 31 -14.54 -6.10 -9.48
N ILE A 32 -14.36 -5.89 -8.18
CA ILE A 32 -15.37 -6.31 -7.20
C ILE A 32 -16.46 -5.25 -7.10
N ARG A 33 -17.72 -5.68 -7.27
CA ARG A 33 -18.88 -4.77 -7.11
C ARG A 33 -19.14 -4.33 -5.67
N ARG A 34 -18.67 -5.07 -4.67
CA ARG A 34 -18.75 -4.69 -3.25
C ARG A 34 -17.60 -5.35 -2.50
N THR A 35 -16.78 -4.56 -1.86
CA THR A 35 -15.74 -5.05 -0.98
C THR A 35 -16.16 -4.84 0.47
N ASN A 36 -15.86 -5.82 1.33
CA ASN A 36 -15.97 -5.67 2.78
C ASN A 36 -14.66 -5.15 3.40
N LYS A 37 -13.69 -4.75 2.58
CA LYS A 37 -12.46 -4.14 3.05
C LYS A 37 -12.77 -2.79 3.69
N ILE A 38 -12.06 -2.49 4.77
CA ILE A 38 -12.02 -1.13 5.29
C ILE A 38 -11.11 -0.35 4.33
N PRO A 39 -11.66 0.55 3.50
CA PRO A 39 -10.84 1.28 2.55
C PRO A 39 -9.95 2.25 3.31
N GLN A 40 -8.63 2.13 3.09
CA GLN A 40 -7.62 3.00 3.69
C GLN A 40 -6.86 3.79 2.61
N ALA A 41 -7.42 3.84 1.38
CA ALA A 41 -6.80 4.56 0.28
C ALA A 41 -6.77 6.06 0.57
N VAL A 42 -5.61 6.57 0.97
CA VAL A 42 -5.41 8.01 1.24
C VAL A 42 -4.78 8.75 0.06
N GLY A 43 -4.15 8.03 -0.87
CA GLY A 43 -3.55 8.62 -2.08
C GLY A 43 -4.47 9.62 -2.80
N PRO A 44 -5.74 9.30 -3.09
CA PRO A 44 -6.63 10.21 -3.79
C PRO A 44 -6.81 11.56 -3.13
N ILE A 45 -6.93 11.63 -1.80
CA ILE A 45 -7.12 12.91 -1.11
C ILE A 45 -5.84 13.75 -1.03
N TYR A 46 -4.68 13.11 -1.04
CA TYR A 46 -3.39 13.79 -1.15
C TYR A 46 -3.20 14.35 -2.57
N LEU A 47 -3.47 13.55 -3.61
CA LEU A 47 -3.45 14.00 -4.99
C LEU A 47 -4.44 15.14 -5.24
N ALA A 48 -5.64 15.08 -4.65
CA ALA A 48 -6.63 16.16 -4.72
C ALA A 48 -6.12 17.49 -4.12
N GLY A 49 -5.17 17.41 -3.21
CA GLY A 49 -4.51 18.57 -2.61
C GLY A 49 -3.66 19.38 -3.58
N ALA A 50 -3.28 18.83 -4.74
CA ALA A 50 -2.53 19.55 -5.77
C ALA A 50 -3.39 20.56 -6.55
N PHE A 51 -4.72 20.40 -6.56
CA PHE A 51 -5.64 21.21 -7.34
C PHE A 51 -6.16 22.43 -6.55
N ALA A 52 -6.13 23.61 -7.16
CA ALA A 52 -6.65 24.83 -6.56
C ALA A 52 -8.19 24.75 -6.41
N ARG A 53 -8.70 25.01 -5.20
CA ARG A 53 -10.14 24.89 -4.86
C ARG A 53 -11.02 25.87 -5.64
N ASP A 54 -10.49 27.03 -5.96
CA ASP A 54 -11.25 28.11 -6.61
C ASP A 54 -11.46 27.86 -8.12
N THR A 55 -10.54 27.12 -8.75
CA THR A 55 -10.53 26.91 -10.20
C THR A 55 -10.79 25.45 -10.60
N CYS A 56 -10.78 24.51 -9.64
CA CYS A 56 -11.01 23.09 -9.91
C CYS A 56 -12.24 22.55 -9.18
N ASP A 57 -13.01 21.70 -9.87
CA ASP A 57 -14.04 20.85 -9.31
C ASP A 57 -13.48 19.42 -9.26
N VAL A 58 -13.10 18.97 -8.05
CA VAL A 58 -12.40 17.70 -7.85
C VAL A 58 -13.33 16.68 -7.23
N ARG A 59 -13.39 15.49 -7.81
CA ARG A 59 -14.07 14.31 -7.26
C ARG A 59 -13.06 13.19 -7.05
N CYS A 60 -13.20 12.49 -5.94
CA CYS A 60 -12.42 11.29 -5.65
C CYS A 60 -13.32 10.06 -5.71
N TYR A 61 -12.83 9.00 -6.32
CA TYR A 61 -13.49 7.70 -6.37
C TYR A 61 -12.50 6.61 -5.93
N THR A 62 -12.92 5.71 -5.06
CA THR A 62 -12.11 4.56 -4.70
C THR A 62 -12.87 3.28 -4.98
N GLU A 63 -12.34 2.45 -5.88
CA GLU A 63 -12.99 1.20 -6.27
C GLU A 63 -13.05 0.19 -5.11
N VAL A 64 -12.11 0.28 -4.14
CA VAL A 64 -12.15 -0.54 -2.92
C VAL A 64 -13.42 -0.29 -2.11
N ALA A 65 -13.91 0.96 -2.05
CA ALA A 65 -15.10 1.30 -1.27
C ALA A 65 -16.40 1.21 -2.07
N SER A 66 -16.35 1.64 -3.33
CA SER A 66 -17.54 1.87 -4.16
C SER A 66 -17.79 0.77 -5.19
N GLY A 67 -16.83 -0.15 -5.34
CA GLY A 67 -16.82 -1.12 -6.44
C GLY A 67 -16.26 -0.53 -7.73
N PRO A 68 -16.24 -1.32 -8.82
CA PRO A 68 -15.69 -0.90 -10.10
C PRO A 68 -16.41 0.34 -10.63
N LEU A 69 -15.64 1.30 -11.13
CA LEU A 69 -16.18 2.48 -11.78
C LEU A 69 -16.70 2.12 -13.17
N GLU A 70 -18.03 2.02 -13.28
CA GLU A 70 -18.76 1.68 -14.52
C GLU A 70 -19.80 2.77 -14.89
N ASP A 71 -19.81 3.90 -14.18
CA ASP A 71 -20.70 5.03 -14.46
C ASP A 71 -20.17 5.82 -15.68
N GLU A 72 -20.85 5.65 -16.82
CA GLU A 72 -20.51 6.33 -18.07
C GLU A 72 -20.60 7.86 -17.97
N GLY A 73 -21.52 8.38 -17.16
CA GLY A 73 -21.68 9.81 -16.91
C GLY A 73 -20.46 10.36 -16.15
N LEU A 74 -20.01 9.66 -15.12
CA LEU A 74 -18.84 10.04 -14.35
C LEU A 74 -17.55 9.89 -15.17
N LEU A 75 -17.46 8.88 -16.05
CA LEU A 75 -16.29 8.69 -16.92
C LEU A 75 -16.21 9.70 -18.06
N SER A 76 -17.34 10.27 -18.52
CA SER A 76 -17.38 11.32 -19.53
C SER A 76 -17.19 12.73 -18.96
N TRP A 77 -17.35 12.89 -17.64
CA TRP A 77 -17.42 14.19 -16.98
C TRP A 77 -16.06 14.94 -16.89
N PRO A 78 -14.91 14.28 -16.62
CA PRO A 78 -13.69 15.00 -16.30
C PRO A 78 -13.02 15.62 -17.52
N ASP A 79 -12.39 16.78 -17.32
CA ASP A 79 -11.39 17.35 -18.23
C ASP A 79 -10.03 16.66 -18.01
N MET A 80 -9.77 16.18 -16.75
CA MET A 80 -8.58 15.38 -16.39
C MET A 80 -8.99 14.21 -15.50
N LEU A 81 -8.56 13.00 -15.89
CA LEU A 81 -8.67 11.75 -15.11
C LEU A 81 -7.32 11.41 -14.51
N VAL A 82 -7.23 11.35 -13.19
CA VAL A 82 -6.01 10.99 -12.45
C VAL A 82 -6.16 9.59 -11.89
N LEU A 83 -5.30 8.68 -12.30
CA LEU A 83 -5.33 7.25 -11.92
C LEU A 83 -4.18 6.92 -10.99
N THR A 84 -4.47 6.23 -9.90
CA THR A 84 -3.48 5.71 -8.95
C THR A 84 -3.88 4.33 -8.46
N GLY A 85 -2.92 3.50 -8.08
CA GLY A 85 -3.17 2.15 -7.56
C GLY A 85 -1.87 1.40 -7.27
N LEU A 86 -2.01 0.19 -6.73
CA LEU A 86 -0.91 -0.73 -6.53
C LEU A 86 -0.58 -1.49 -7.82
N THR A 87 0.52 -2.24 -7.84
CA THR A 87 1.00 -2.99 -9.02
C THR A 87 -0.08 -3.92 -9.60
N ASN A 88 -0.79 -4.65 -8.76
CA ASN A 88 -1.87 -5.53 -9.17
C ASN A 88 -3.10 -4.79 -9.75
N GLY A 89 -3.22 -3.48 -9.55
CA GLY A 89 -4.28 -2.63 -10.10
C GLY A 89 -3.94 -1.97 -11.44
N PHE A 90 -2.77 -2.24 -12.03
CA PHE A 90 -2.32 -1.57 -13.24
C PHE A 90 -3.26 -1.77 -14.43
N ASP A 91 -3.70 -3.01 -14.69
CA ASP A 91 -4.63 -3.30 -15.77
C ASP A 91 -5.95 -2.52 -15.62
N ARG A 92 -6.37 -2.26 -14.37
CA ARG A 92 -7.55 -1.44 -14.12
C ARG A 92 -7.34 0.04 -14.54
N MET A 93 -6.12 0.57 -14.41
CA MET A 93 -5.80 1.91 -14.95
C MET A 93 -5.96 1.93 -16.47
N LEU A 94 -5.54 0.86 -17.17
CA LEU A 94 -5.73 0.72 -18.62
C LEU A 94 -7.21 0.70 -18.99
N HIS A 95 -8.04 -0.09 -18.28
CA HIS A 95 -9.48 -0.16 -18.52
C HIS A 95 -10.17 1.19 -18.35
N LEU A 96 -9.87 1.90 -17.26
CA LEU A 96 -10.45 3.23 -17.00
C LEU A 96 -10.01 4.26 -18.03
N THR A 97 -8.77 4.17 -18.52
CA THR A 97 -8.29 4.99 -19.64
C THR A 97 -9.09 4.73 -20.90
N ALA A 98 -9.28 3.44 -21.25
CA ALA A 98 -10.09 3.04 -22.41
C ALA A 98 -11.53 3.56 -22.31
N TYR A 99 -12.15 3.39 -21.15
CA TYR A 99 -13.52 3.83 -20.89
C TYR A 99 -13.64 5.36 -20.99
N ALA A 100 -12.77 6.10 -20.32
CA ALA A 100 -12.84 7.55 -20.30
C ALA A 100 -12.60 8.13 -21.72
N ARG A 101 -11.58 7.65 -22.44
CA ARG A 101 -11.31 8.11 -23.82
C ARG A 101 -12.38 7.72 -24.82
N SER A 102 -13.06 6.59 -24.62
CA SER A 102 -14.22 6.19 -25.45
C SER A 102 -15.42 7.12 -25.23
N LYS A 103 -15.59 7.70 -24.04
CA LYS A 103 -16.71 8.59 -23.70
C LYS A 103 -16.37 10.08 -23.86
N ASN A 104 -15.13 10.44 -23.59
CA ASN A 104 -14.60 11.81 -23.72
C ASN A 104 -13.21 11.75 -24.40
N PRO A 105 -13.15 11.85 -25.75
CA PRO A 105 -11.87 11.79 -26.47
C PRO A 105 -10.88 12.93 -26.14
N LYS A 106 -11.33 13.97 -25.43
CA LYS A 106 -10.50 15.14 -25.05
C LYS A 106 -10.01 15.03 -23.60
N VAL A 107 -10.35 13.96 -22.87
CA VAL A 107 -9.90 13.80 -21.48
C VAL A 107 -8.39 13.64 -21.43
N ILE A 108 -7.77 14.41 -20.54
CA ILE A 108 -6.34 14.25 -20.20
C ILE A 108 -6.24 13.13 -19.16
N VAL A 109 -5.49 12.07 -19.44
CA VAL A 109 -5.28 10.96 -18.53
C VAL A 109 -3.90 11.03 -17.91
N VAL A 110 -3.87 11.19 -16.59
CA VAL A 110 -2.65 11.20 -15.77
C VAL A 110 -2.61 9.93 -14.93
N ALA A 111 -1.51 9.22 -14.94
CA ALA A 111 -1.33 8.03 -14.11
C ALA A 111 -0.07 8.13 -13.26
N GLY A 112 -0.12 7.58 -12.04
CA GLY A 112 1.00 7.55 -11.11
C GLY A 112 0.91 6.37 -10.14
N GLY A 113 1.94 6.22 -9.32
CA GLY A 113 2.06 5.16 -8.33
C GLY A 113 3.07 4.07 -8.73
N PRO A 114 3.24 3.04 -7.89
CA PRO A 114 4.27 2.02 -8.07
C PRO A 114 4.35 1.37 -9.46
N PRO A 115 3.23 0.94 -10.09
CA PRO A 115 3.31 0.29 -11.40
C PRO A 115 3.74 1.24 -12.51
N VAL A 116 3.28 2.50 -12.48
CA VAL A 116 3.65 3.51 -13.48
C VAL A 116 5.13 3.83 -13.38
N ARG A 117 5.65 3.92 -12.17
CA ARG A 117 7.07 4.15 -11.88
C ARG A 117 7.93 2.96 -12.31
N ALA A 118 7.42 1.75 -12.13
CA ALA A 118 8.13 0.53 -12.53
C ALA A 118 8.12 0.28 -14.05
N LEU A 119 7.17 0.83 -14.79
CA LEU A 119 7.00 0.68 -16.24
C LEU A 119 6.98 2.04 -16.95
N PRO A 120 8.06 2.84 -16.86
CA PRO A 120 8.04 4.23 -17.32
C PRO A 120 7.82 4.40 -18.83
N LEU A 121 8.44 3.55 -19.64
CA LEU A 121 8.31 3.65 -21.10
C LEU A 121 6.95 3.19 -21.59
N PHE A 122 6.43 2.09 -21.04
CA PHE A 122 5.09 1.61 -21.33
C PHE A 122 4.03 2.64 -20.91
N SER A 123 4.15 3.17 -19.69
CA SER A 123 3.20 4.15 -19.16
C SER A 123 3.15 5.43 -19.99
N LYS A 124 4.29 5.92 -20.47
CA LYS A 124 4.37 7.09 -21.37
C LYS A 124 3.73 6.87 -22.75
N LYS A 125 3.59 5.61 -23.19
CA LYS A 125 2.87 5.29 -24.45
C LYS A 125 1.36 5.29 -24.26
N VAL A 126 0.88 5.00 -23.05
CA VAL A 126 -0.54 4.78 -22.75
C VAL A 126 -1.21 6.02 -22.18
N PHE A 127 -0.57 6.71 -21.24
CA PHE A 127 -1.13 7.87 -20.55
C PHE A 127 -0.61 9.17 -21.15
N ASP A 128 -1.40 10.24 -21.10
CA ASP A 128 -0.94 11.56 -21.55
C ASP A 128 0.18 12.08 -20.64
N TYR A 129 0.08 11.77 -19.33
CA TYR A 129 1.13 12.03 -18.35
C TYR A 129 1.34 10.80 -17.46
N ALA A 130 2.58 10.32 -17.41
CA ALA A 130 3.02 9.25 -16.53
C ALA A 130 3.91 9.85 -15.43
N CYS A 131 3.36 10.02 -14.21
CA CYS A 131 4.08 10.57 -13.07
C CYS A 131 5.00 9.50 -12.45
N LEU A 132 6.30 9.67 -12.60
CA LEU A 132 7.34 8.76 -12.09
C LEU A 132 7.90 9.22 -10.74
N GLY A 133 7.64 10.47 -10.38
CA GLY A 133 8.08 11.11 -9.15
C GLY A 133 7.12 10.97 -7.98
N ASP A 134 7.20 11.93 -7.09
CA ASP A 134 6.29 12.08 -5.97
C ASP A 134 5.01 12.80 -6.39
N ILE A 135 4.09 12.90 -5.43
CA ILE A 135 2.79 13.53 -5.69
C ILE A 135 2.90 15.00 -6.12
N GLU A 136 4.01 15.68 -5.81
CA GLU A 136 4.30 17.05 -6.23
C GLU A 136 4.47 17.18 -7.74
N GLU A 137 4.92 16.12 -8.45
CA GLU A 137 5.01 16.10 -9.91
C GLU A 137 3.64 16.39 -10.56
N LEU A 138 2.55 16.04 -9.87
CA LEU A 138 1.20 16.37 -10.35
C LEU A 138 0.97 17.90 -10.45
N CYS A 139 1.66 18.70 -9.62
CA CYS A 139 1.58 20.16 -9.72
C CYS A 139 2.15 20.67 -11.05
N ASP A 140 3.26 20.08 -11.50
CA ASP A 140 3.87 20.43 -12.79
C ASP A 140 2.95 20.02 -13.95
N VAL A 141 2.37 18.82 -13.89
CA VAL A 141 1.37 18.35 -14.86
C VAL A 141 0.15 19.26 -14.93
N ILE A 142 -0.39 19.69 -13.78
CA ILE A 142 -1.53 20.62 -13.74
C ILE A 142 -1.15 21.97 -14.36
N SER A 143 0.04 22.48 -14.04
CA SER A 143 0.55 23.75 -14.56
C SER A 143 0.73 23.69 -16.06
N GLU A 144 1.25 22.59 -16.60
CA GLU A 144 1.41 22.38 -18.04
C GLU A 144 0.07 22.24 -18.76
N ALA A 145 -0.84 21.41 -18.23
CA ALA A 145 -2.11 21.10 -18.88
C ALA A 145 -3.13 22.26 -18.84
N PHE A 146 -3.17 23.02 -17.73
CA PHE A 146 -4.21 24.01 -17.49
C PHE A 146 -3.69 25.40 -17.15
N GLY A 147 -2.44 25.51 -16.73
CA GLY A 147 -1.81 26.73 -16.27
C GLY A 147 -1.66 26.81 -14.73
N PRO A 148 -0.76 27.68 -14.24
CA PRO A 148 -0.38 27.75 -12.82
C PRO A 148 -1.53 28.17 -11.89
N ALA A 149 -2.56 28.83 -12.40
CA ALA A 149 -3.73 29.24 -11.63
C ALA A 149 -4.60 28.06 -11.13
N TYR A 150 -4.40 26.86 -11.70
CA TYR A 150 -5.10 25.63 -11.32
C TYR A 150 -4.33 24.79 -10.29
N VAL A 151 -3.08 25.17 -9.99
CA VAL A 151 -2.25 24.51 -8.99
C VAL A 151 -2.54 25.09 -7.60
N ALA A 152 -2.70 24.24 -6.60
CA ALA A 152 -2.89 24.67 -5.22
C ALA A 152 -1.62 25.37 -4.68
N LYS A 153 -1.78 26.46 -3.94
CA LYS A 153 -0.66 27.14 -3.28
C LYS A 153 0.06 26.27 -2.23
N ARG A 154 -0.67 25.33 -1.64
CA ARG A 154 -0.17 24.35 -0.68
C ARG A 154 -0.89 23.03 -0.91
N MET A 155 -0.14 21.97 -0.97
CA MET A 155 -0.64 20.62 -1.16
C MET A 155 -1.00 20.02 0.19
N LEU A 156 -2.28 20.09 0.57
CA LEU A 156 -2.83 19.52 1.80
C LEU A 156 -3.92 18.50 1.47
N PRO A 157 -4.03 17.41 2.24
CA PRO A 157 -5.01 16.37 1.95
C PRO A 157 -6.46 16.88 2.04
N ARG A 158 -7.27 16.53 1.05
CA ARG A 158 -8.67 16.91 0.88
C ARG A 158 -9.62 15.95 1.58
N TYR A 159 -9.63 15.98 2.90
CA TYR A 159 -10.51 15.13 3.72
C TYR A 159 -12.00 15.35 3.48
N ASP A 160 -12.36 16.51 2.97
CA ASP A 160 -13.73 16.84 2.55
C ASP A 160 -14.24 15.96 1.40
N LEU A 161 -13.33 15.33 0.62
CA LEU A 161 -13.65 14.43 -0.48
C LEU A 161 -13.60 12.95 -0.07
N ALA A 162 -13.21 12.64 1.16
CA ALA A 162 -12.89 11.30 1.64
C ALA A 162 -14.12 10.57 2.23
N TYR A 163 -15.16 10.34 1.44
CA TYR A 163 -16.41 9.70 1.90
C TYR A 163 -16.22 8.28 2.46
N TRP A 164 -15.09 7.62 2.14
CA TRP A 164 -14.75 6.27 2.58
C TRP A 164 -13.92 6.22 3.86
N LEU A 165 -13.31 7.32 4.28
CA LEU A 165 -12.52 7.38 5.50
C LEU A 165 -13.41 7.64 6.72
N GLY A 166 -13.25 6.80 7.74
CA GLY A 166 -14.00 6.91 8.98
C GLY A 166 -13.39 7.94 9.95
N ARG A 167 -13.37 7.57 11.24
CA ARG A 167 -12.90 8.45 12.33
C ARG A 167 -11.37 8.48 12.51
N ILE A 168 -10.62 7.84 11.64
CA ILE A 168 -9.15 7.83 11.66
C ILE A 168 -8.65 8.91 10.71
N GLY A 169 -7.72 9.75 11.18
CA GLY A 169 -6.96 10.67 10.36
C GLY A 169 -5.64 10.02 9.93
N TYR A 170 -5.14 10.41 8.79
CA TYR A 170 -3.89 9.89 8.22
C TYR A 170 -2.98 11.06 7.86
N VAL A 171 -1.75 11.04 8.35
CA VAL A 171 -0.79 12.13 8.15
C VAL A 171 0.57 11.54 7.80
N GLU A 172 1.25 12.13 6.85
CA GLU A 172 2.61 11.81 6.48
C GLU A 172 3.57 12.83 7.11
N THR A 173 4.55 12.36 7.88
CA THR A 173 5.54 13.25 8.54
C THR A 173 6.94 13.06 7.99
N THR A 174 7.17 11.93 7.30
CA THR A 174 8.43 11.59 6.63
C THR A 174 8.13 10.80 5.37
N ARG A 175 9.06 10.83 4.42
CA ARG A 175 9.01 10.00 3.21
C ARG A 175 10.19 9.05 3.13
N TYR A 176 10.00 7.95 2.40
CA TYR A 176 10.97 6.89 2.17
C TYR A 176 11.43 6.21 3.46
N CYS A 177 12.38 5.33 3.33
CA CYS A 177 12.93 4.56 4.44
C CYS A 177 14.45 4.68 4.44
N ASN A 178 15.04 4.67 5.62
CA ASN A 178 16.49 4.66 5.79
C ASN A 178 17.11 3.25 5.65
N PHE A 179 16.30 2.23 5.37
CA PHE A 179 16.73 0.85 5.11
C PHE A 179 16.54 0.48 3.64
N ARG A 180 17.24 -0.58 3.18
CA ARG A 180 17.30 -1.04 1.79
C ARG A 180 17.02 -2.55 1.69
N CYS A 181 15.85 -2.98 2.19
CA CYS A 181 15.42 -4.38 2.08
C CYS A 181 15.23 -4.74 0.61
N SER A 182 15.73 -5.91 0.17
CA SER A 182 15.79 -6.29 -1.24
C SER A 182 14.42 -6.49 -1.90
N PHE A 183 13.38 -6.84 -1.14
CA PHE A 183 12.02 -7.01 -1.63
C PHE A 183 11.19 -5.71 -1.67
N CYS A 184 11.70 -4.63 -1.07
CA CYS A 184 10.89 -3.44 -0.82
C CYS A 184 10.83 -2.50 -2.03
N ALA A 185 9.62 -2.08 -2.43
CA ALA A 185 9.42 -1.11 -3.50
C ALA A 185 10.18 0.21 -3.27
N LEU A 186 10.33 0.66 -2.02
CA LEU A 186 11.11 1.86 -1.69
C LEU A 186 12.60 1.72 -2.00
N THR A 187 13.12 0.48 -1.99
CA THR A 187 14.50 0.22 -2.41
C THR A 187 14.64 0.40 -3.93
N ALA A 188 13.63 -0.05 -4.70
CA ALA A 188 13.57 0.19 -6.14
C ALA A 188 13.49 1.69 -6.49
N GLU A 189 12.79 2.49 -5.68
CA GLU A 189 12.72 3.94 -5.87
C GLU A 189 14.06 4.65 -5.68
N GLY A 190 14.98 4.07 -4.94
CA GLY A 190 16.36 4.57 -4.78
C GLY A 190 16.50 5.90 -4.01
N ARG A 191 15.42 6.43 -3.45
CA ARG A 191 15.39 7.75 -2.81
C ARG A 191 15.79 7.69 -1.35
N SER A 192 16.36 8.78 -0.85
CA SER A 192 16.80 8.92 0.54
C SER A 192 15.64 9.30 1.45
N TYR A 193 15.70 8.86 2.72
CA TYR A 193 14.78 9.27 3.77
C TYR A 193 14.72 10.80 3.88
N GLN A 194 13.51 11.34 3.98
CA GLN A 194 13.22 12.77 4.07
C GLN A 194 12.24 13.06 5.20
N THR A 195 12.36 14.21 5.81
CA THR A 195 11.45 14.70 6.85
C THR A 195 10.65 15.89 6.33
N TYR A 196 9.39 15.98 6.71
CA TYR A 196 8.60 17.18 6.47
C TYR A 196 8.87 18.23 7.55
N ASP A 197 8.73 19.49 7.17
CA ASP A 197 8.65 20.60 8.12
C ASP A 197 7.46 20.40 9.08
N LEU A 198 7.69 20.68 10.37
CA LEU A 198 6.68 20.44 11.42
C LEU A 198 5.42 21.31 11.25
N GLU A 199 5.55 22.50 10.66
CA GLU A 199 4.39 23.33 10.37
C GLU A 199 3.53 22.72 9.25
N HIS A 200 4.16 22.10 8.23
CA HIS A 200 3.43 21.34 7.23
C HIS A 200 2.71 20.13 7.84
N VAL A 201 3.36 19.41 8.76
CA VAL A 201 2.74 18.29 9.51
C VAL A 201 1.54 18.80 10.33
N ARG A 202 1.69 19.93 11.03
CA ARG A 202 0.61 20.58 11.76
C ARG A 202 -0.60 20.86 10.85
N GLN A 203 -0.34 21.42 9.68
CA GLN A 203 -1.39 21.75 8.71
C GLN A 203 -2.10 20.53 8.16
N GLN A 204 -1.38 19.41 7.92
CA GLN A 204 -2.01 18.14 7.54
C GLN A 204 -2.93 17.62 8.67
N ILE A 205 -2.49 17.68 9.94
CA ILE A 205 -3.32 17.29 11.08
C ILE A 205 -4.58 18.16 11.14
N MET A 206 -4.43 19.48 11.00
CA MET A 206 -5.58 20.41 11.00
C MET A 206 -6.53 20.16 9.83
N ALA A 207 -6.00 19.88 8.63
CA ALA A 207 -6.79 19.55 7.43
C ALA A 207 -7.62 18.27 7.61
N SER A 208 -7.18 17.33 8.45
CA SER A 208 -7.95 16.13 8.74
C SER A 208 -9.22 16.40 9.56
N GLY A 209 -9.30 17.57 10.22
CA GLY A 209 -10.33 17.87 11.21
C GLY A 209 -10.13 17.08 12.51
N LYS A 210 -11.06 17.20 13.44
CA LYS A 210 -11.02 16.43 14.69
C LYS A 210 -11.24 14.93 14.42
N ARG A 211 -10.33 14.10 14.90
CA ARG A 211 -10.37 12.64 14.74
C ARG A 211 -10.26 11.92 16.09
N SER A 212 -10.83 10.74 16.20
CA SER A 212 -10.63 9.92 17.41
C SER A 212 -9.22 9.36 17.48
N ARG A 213 -8.65 9.01 16.32
CA ARG A 213 -7.30 8.46 16.16
C ARG A 213 -6.60 9.08 14.97
N MET A 214 -5.27 9.17 15.06
CA MET A 214 -4.39 9.53 13.97
C MET A 214 -3.49 8.35 13.63
N PHE A 215 -3.27 8.09 12.37
CA PHE A 215 -2.27 7.13 11.91
C PHE A 215 -1.21 7.86 11.08
N PHE A 216 0.05 7.77 11.50
CA PHE A 216 1.17 8.34 10.78
C PHE A 216 1.63 7.34 9.73
N LEU A 217 1.55 7.75 8.45
CA LEU A 217 1.76 6.90 7.26
C LEU A 217 3.23 6.74 6.88
N ASP A 218 4.13 7.25 7.71
CA ASP A 218 5.56 7.17 7.46
C ASP A 218 6.00 5.73 7.24
N ASN A 219 6.80 5.47 6.22
CA ASN A 219 7.37 4.15 5.98
C ASN A 219 8.31 3.68 7.12
N ASN A 220 8.89 4.65 7.82
CA ASN A 220 9.57 4.47 9.10
C ASN A 220 9.43 5.74 9.95
N PHE A 221 8.45 5.77 10.84
CA PHE A 221 8.20 6.91 11.73
C PHE A 221 9.40 7.22 12.64
N TYR A 222 10.20 6.24 13.03
CA TYR A 222 11.41 6.47 13.83
C TYR A 222 12.51 7.12 12.98
N GLY A 223 12.72 6.65 11.76
CA GLY A 223 13.65 7.20 10.78
C GLY A 223 15.11 7.22 11.23
N SER A 224 15.92 8.07 10.60
CA SER A 224 17.35 8.28 10.94
C SER A 224 17.61 9.55 11.75
N ASP A 225 16.69 10.54 11.70
CA ASP A 225 16.82 11.80 12.43
C ASP A 225 16.11 11.74 13.81
N ARG A 226 16.90 11.55 14.86
CA ARG A 226 16.40 11.43 16.24
C ARG A 226 15.89 12.75 16.82
N ASN A 227 16.41 13.88 16.39
CA ASN A 227 15.94 15.20 16.82
C ASN A 227 14.57 15.49 16.22
N HIS A 228 14.41 15.21 14.91
CA HIS A 228 13.11 15.35 14.26
C HIS A 228 12.08 14.37 14.85
N PHE A 229 12.45 13.13 15.19
CA PHE A 229 11.56 12.19 15.88
C PHE A 229 11.04 12.78 17.20
N ARG A 230 11.93 13.32 18.06
CA ARG A 230 11.52 13.95 19.34
C ARG A 230 10.67 15.20 19.13
N ALA A 231 11.02 16.04 18.17
CA ALA A 231 10.27 17.24 17.83
C ALA A 231 8.84 16.92 17.35
N ARG A 232 8.68 15.86 16.55
CA ARG A 232 7.33 15.36 16.15
C ARG A 232 6.53 14.88 17.34
N LEU A 233 7.12 14.17 18.30
CA LEU A 233 6.40 13.78 19.53
C LEU A 233 5.94 15.00 20.33
N GLY A 234 6.73 16.10 20.35
CA GLY A 234 6.32 17.37 20.91
C GLY A 234 5.10 17.94 20.21
N LEU A 235 5.10 18.00 18.88
CA LEU A 235 3.95 18.43 18.07
C LEU A 235 2.72 17.53 18.30
N ILE A 236 2.89 16.22 18.35
CA ILE A 236 1.81 15.26 18.63
C ILE A 236 1.16 15.55 19.98
N ASN A 237 1.96 15.79 21.02
CA ASN A 237 1.45 16.13 22.34
C ASN A 237 0.69 17.46 22.34
N GLU A 238 1.18 18.48 21.66
CA GLU A 238 0.49 19.76 21.48
C GLU A 238 -0.87 19.57 20.78
N MET A 239 -0.91 18.87 19.65
CA MET A 239 -2.13 18.66 18.88
C MET A 239 -3.15 17.80 19.63
N ARG A 240 -2.68 16.82 20.42
CA ARG A 240 -3.56 16.06 21.35
C ARG A 240 -4.11 16.95 22.46
N GLY A 241 -3.27 17.78 23.06
CA GLY A 241 -3.69 18.77 24.08
C GLY A 241 -4.74 19.75 23.54
N ALA A 242 -4.64 20.12 22.26
CA ALA A 242 -5.64 20.92 21.54
C ALA A 242 -6.90 20.13 21.12
N GLY A 243 -6.97 18.82 21.43
CA GLY A 243 -8.15 17.98 21.15
C GLY A 243 -8.36 17.65 19.66
N GLN A 244 -7.31 17.70 18.85
CA GLN A 244 -7.40 17.31 17.44
C GLN A 244 -7.57 15.80 17.28
N PHE A 245 -6.92 15.01 18.14
CA PHE A 245 -7.11 13.57 18.25
C PHE A 245 -6.74 13.09 19.67
N HIS A 246 -7.11 11.85 20.01
CA HIS A 246 -6.85 11.33 21.36
C HIS A 246 -5.69 10.32 21.37
N HIS A 247 -5.63 9.45 20.37
CA HIS A 247 -4.68 8.36 20.27
C HIS A 247 -4.08 8.30 18.87
N TRP A 248 -2.95 7.60 18.74
CA TRP A 248 -2.31 7.46 17.45
C TRP A 248 -1.57 6.13 17.29
N GLY A 249 -1.24 5.79 16.06
CA GLY A 249 -0.39 4.69 15.67
C GLY A 249 0.53 5.09 14.52
N ALA A 250 1.58 4.30 14.29
CA ALA A 250 2.54 4.53 13.22
C ALA A 250 3.21 3.22 12.76
N LEU A 251 3.93 3.30 11.62
CA LEU A 251 4.84 2.24 11.19
C LEU A 251 6.26 2.56 11.66
N VAL A 252 6.93 1.57 12.23
CA VAL A 252 8.33 1.66 12.67
C VAL A 252 9.11 0.45 12.18
N THR A 253 10.42 0.54 12.15
CA THR A 253 11.33 -0.59 11.97
C THR A 253 11.84 -1.09 13.32
N ASN A 254 12.35 -2.32 13.37
CA ASN A 254 12.72 -2.98 14.63
C ASN A 254 13.86 -2.29 15.39
N ASP A 255 14.67 -1.44 14.73
CA ASP A 255 15.69 -0.61 15.41
C ASP A 255 15.09 0.37 16.44
N PHE A 256 13.81 0.74 16.31
CA PHE A 256 13.06 1.53 17.29
C PHE A 256 13.06 0.88 18.67
N TYR A 257 12.90 -0.45 18.74
CA TYR A 257 12.74 -1.20 20.00
C TYR A 257 14.06 -1.47 20.75
N ARG A 258 15.20 -1.06 20.19
CA ARG A 258 16.50 -1.16 20.88
C ARG A 258 16.56 -0.29 22.13
N SER A 259 15.78 0.81 22.16
CA SER A 259 15.73 1.73 23.31
C SER A 259 14.39 1.67 24.03
N ASN A 260 14.41 1.33 25.32
CA ASN A 260 13.22 1.39 26.18
C ASN A 260 12.72 2.85 26.32
N GLU A 261 13.59 3.86 26.18
CA GLU A 261 13.20 5.27 26.19
C GLU A 261 12.24 5.59 25.05
N ASN A 262 12.44 5.03 23.86
CA ASN A 262 11.55 5.24 22.72
C ASN A 262 10.12 4.79 23.03
N LEU A 263 9.97 3.61 23.63
CA LEU A 263 8.65 3.08 24.03
C LEU A 263 7.99 3.97 25.08
N ARG A 264 8.74 4.46 26.08
CA ARG A 264 8.25 5.40 27.08
C ARG A 264 7.75 6.69 26.43
N LEU A 265 8.57 7.31 25.55
CA LEU A 265 8.25 8.56 24.87
C LEU A 265 6.97 8.45 24.02
N VAL A 266 6.83 7.41 23.19
CA VAL A 266 5.63 7.24 22.36
C VAL A 266 4.41 6.92 23.21
N ARG A 267 4.55 6.16 24.28
CA ARG A 267 3.46 5.86 25.21
C ARG A 267 2.95 7.13 25.91
N GLU A 268 3.84 7.96 26.42
CA GLU A 268 3.52 9.26 27.02
C GLU A 268 2.85 10.19 26.02
N ALA A 269 3.30 10.15 24.75
CA ALA A 269 2.66 10.88 23.67
C ALA A 269 1.31 10.29 23.20
N GLY A 270 0.81 9.19 23.81
CA GLY A 270 -0.51 8.60 23.55
C GLY A 270 -0.56 7.61 22.40
N CYS A 271 0.57 7.00 22.04
CA CYS A 271 0.61 5.91 21.09
C CYS A 271 -0.15 4.69 21.63
N GLU A 272 -1.06 4.12 20.83
CA GLU A 272 -1.77 2.88 21.15
C GLU A 272 -1.17 1.67 20.44
N LEU A 273 -0.67 1.88 19.20
CA LEU A 273 -0.23 0.78 18.33
C LEU A 273 0.95 1.22 17.47
N LEU A 274 1.94 0.32 17.38
CA LEU A 274 3.01 0.43 16.38
C LEU A 274 2.96 -0.81 15.48
N PHE A 275 2.98 -0.56 14.17
CA PHE A 275 3.14 -1.61 13.18
C PHE A 275 4.62 -1.71 12.81
N SER A 276 5.17 -2.92 12.79
CA SER A 276 6.52 -3.20 12.33
C SER A 276 6.53 -4.27 11.25
N GLY A 277 7.31 -4.03 10.19
CA GLY A 277 7.61 -5.05 9.20
C GLY A 277 8.52 -6.11 9.83
N LEU A 278 7.96 -7.04 10.60
CA LEU A 278 8.70 -8.15 11.19
C LEU A 278 9.10 -9.17 10.14
N GLU A 279 8.19 -9.52 9.25
CA GLU A 279 8.22 -10.39 8.08
C GLU A 279 8.47 -11.88 8.39
N SER A 280 9.38 -12.22 9.29
CA SER A 280 9.69 -13.59 9.70
C SER A 280 10.42 -13.61 11.06
N PHE A 281 10.33 -14.71 11.78
CA PHE A 281 11.15 -15.00 12.98
C PHE A 281 12.46 -15.70 12.61
N ASP A 282 12.68 -16.04 11.33
CA ASP A 282 13.91 -16.65 10.80
C ASP A 282 14.95 -15.56 10.48
N ASN A 283 16.00 -15.50 11.30
CA ASN A 283 17.06 -14.50 11.14
C ASN A 283 17.90 -14.70 9.87
N ASP A 284 18.09 -15.95 9.41
CA ASP A 284 18.89 -16.21 8.22
C ASP A 284 18.12 -15.79 6.97
N TRP A 285 16.82 -16.06 6.94
CA TRP A 285 15.95 -15.55 5.90
C TRP A 285 15.91 -14.00 5.88
N LEU A 286 15.83 -13.34 7.03
CA LEU A 286 15.86 -11.87 7.10
C LEU A 286 17.18 -11.29 6.58
N ARG A 287 18.31 -11.95 6.86
CA ARG A 287 19.63 -11.54 6.34
C ARG A 287 19.71 -11.68 4.82
N SER A 288 19.16 -12.75 4.25
CA SER A 288 19.14 -12.96 2.80
C SER A 288 18.38 -11.86 2.04
N PHE A 289 17.39 -11.23 2.70
CA PHE A 289 16.64 -10.09 2.17
C PHE A 289 17.16 -8.72 2.61
N ASN A 290 18.39 -8.65 3.12
CA ASN A 290 19.02 -7.42 3.63
C ASN A 290 18.15 -6.68 4.68
N LYS A 291 17.39 -7.43 5.50
CA LYS A 291 16.55 -6.87 6.56
C LYS A 291 17.28 -6.93 7.93
N LEU A 292 18.48 -6.40 7.95
CA LEU A 292 19.41 -6.49 9.07
C LEU A 292 18.92 -5.79 10.34
N GLN A 293 18.07 -4.77 10.24
CA GLN A 293 17.46 -4.09 11.38
C GLN A 293 16.61 -5.03 12.25
N ASN A 294 16.13 -6.15 11.69
CA ASN A 294 15.31 -7.13 12.40
C ASN A 294 16.12 -8.23 13.06
N THR A 295 17.42 -8.36 12.77
CA THR A 295 18.27 -9.47 13.27
C THR A 295 19.13 -9.09 14.47
N SER A 296 19.05 -7.86 14.92
CA SER A 296 19.94 -7.33 16.00
C SER A 296 19.51 -7.67 17.43
N SER A 297 18.28 -8.15 17.60
CA SER A 297 17.73 -8.58 18.89
C SER A 297 16.67 -9.67 18.65
N PRO A 298 16.43 -10.56 19.63
CA PRO A 298 15.35 -11.54 19.52
C PRO A 298 14.00 -10.85 19.29
N GLN A 299 13.29 -11.22 18.23
CA GLN A 299 12.06 -10.53 17.83
C GLN A 299 10.94 -10.70 18.87
N VAL A 300 10.88 -11.86 19.54
CA VAL A 300 9.95 -12.10 20.66
C VAL A 300 10.15 -11.08 21.77
N GLU A 301 11.40 -10.75 22.09
CA GLU A 301 11.74 -9.74 23.10
C GLU A 301 11.22 -8.35 22.72
N MET A 302 11.36 -7.96 21.44
CA MET A 302 10.84 -6.67 20.96
C MET A 302 9.33 -6.58 21.04
N VAL A 303 8.62 -7.64 20.65
CA VAL A 303 7.16 -7.71 20.76
C VAL A 303 6.72 -7.62 22.21
N THR A 304 7.33 -8.42 23.09
CA THR A 304 6.98 -8.44 24.53
C THR A 304 7.33 -7.14 25.23
N LYS A 305 8.44 -6.48 24.90
CA LYS A 305 8.79 -5.14 25.40
C LYS A 305 7.71 -4.11 25.06
N SER A 306 7.25 -4.08 23.81
CA SER A 306 6.20 -3.16 23.36
C SER A 306 4.90 -3.38 24.12
N LEU A 307 4.44 -4.63 24.22
CA LEU A 307 3.21 -4.99 24.93
C LEU A 307 3.30 -4.69 26.44
N ASN A 308 4.46 -4.96 27.06
CA ASN A 308 4.71 -4.63 28.47
C ASN A 308 4.73 -3.12 28.74
N ALA A 309 5.17 -2.33 27.75
CA ALA A 309 5.10 -0.87 27.82
C ALA A 309 3.69 -0.31 27.56
N GLY A 310 2.70 -1.17 27.27
CA GLY A 310 1.33 -0.76 26.99
C GLY A 310 1.16 -0.16 25.58
N VAL A 311 1.93 -0.63 24.61
CA VAL A 311 1.81 -0.31 23.19
C VAL A 311 1.61 -1.60 22.40
N VAL A 312 0.53 -1.68 21.62
CA VAL A 312 0.24 -2.87 20.80
C VAL A 312 1.29 -2.99 19.71
N PHE A 313 1.90 -4.16 19.60
CA PHE A 313 2.80 -4.49 18.51
C PHE A 313 2.00 -5.23 17.42
N ALA A 314 1.87 -4.61 16.25
CA ALA A 314 1.27 -5.23 15.07
C ALA A 314 2.36 -5.50 14.01
N TYR A 315 2.21 -6.57 13.24
CA TYR A 315 3.19 -6.93 12.21
C TYR A 315 2.57 -7.75 11.07
N GLY A 316 3.26 -7.77 9.93
CA GLY A 316 3.01 -8.67 8.81
C GLY A 316 3.98 -9.86 8.82
N LEU A 317 3.57 -10.97 8.22
CA LEU A 317 4.38 -12.16 7.99
C LEU A 317 4.45 -12.44 6.49
N MET A 318 5.63 -12.77 5.99
CA MET A 318 5.87 -13.16 4.60
C MET A 318 6.19 -14.65 4.51
N LEU A 319 5.46 -15.37 3.69
CA LEU A 319 5.72 -16.78 3.38
C LEU A 319 6.52 -16.86 2.09
N ASP A 320 7.79 -17.15 2.21
CA ASP A 320 8.66 -17.36 1.06
C ASP A 320 8.75 -18.84 0.72
N VAL A 321 7.94 -19.26 -0.23
CA VAL A 321 7.87 -20.67 -0.70
C VAL A 321 9.01 -21.03 -1.64
N THR A 322 9.85 -20.07 -2.05
CA THR A 322 10.96 -20.30 -2.99
C THR A 322 12.25 -20.68 -2.28
N SER A 323 12.50 -20.17 -1.08
CA SER A 323 13.71 -20.45 -0.30
C SER A 323 13.44 -21.25 0.98
N ARG A 324 12.16 -21.43 1.36
CA ARG A 324 11.75 -22.15 2.57
C ARG A 324 10.75 -23.24 2.25
N SER A 325 10.95 -24.43 2.84
CA SER A 325 10.02 -25.54 2.69
C SER A 325 8.70 -25.28 3.43
N ILE A 326 7.62 -25.94 2.99
CA ILE A 326 6.34 -25.96 3.71
C ILE A 326 6.52 -26.39 5.17
N SER A 327 7.45 -27.32 5.43
CA SER A 327 7.73 -27.77 6.80
C SER A 327 8.34 -26.66 7.65
N ASP A 328 9.21 -25.80 7.08
CA ASP A 328 9.79 -24.65 7.78
C ASP A 328 8.73 -23.60 8.08
N LEU A 329 7.91 -23.28 7.07
CA LEU A 329 6.81 -22.33 7.21
C LEU A 329 5.77 -22.79 8.23
N ARG A 330 5.46 -24.08 8.26
CA ARG A 330 4.57 -24.65 9.31
C ARG A 330 5.18 -24.53 10.68
N ARG A 331 6.47 -24.82 10.85
CA ARG A 331 7.16 -24.67 12.16
C ARG A 331 7.09 -23.23 12.66
N GLU A 332 7.29 -22.24 11.78
CA GLU A 332 7.17 -20.82 12.15
C GLU A 332 5.74 -20.44 12.57
N LEU A 333 4.72 -20.88 11.84
CA LEU A 333 3.31 -20.65 12.19
C LEU A 333 2.91 -21.36 13.48
N ASP A 334 3.45 -22.57 13.72
CA ASP A 334 3.24 -23.31 14.95
C ASP A 334 3.91 -22.60 16.13
N PHE A 335 5.12 -22.09 15.95
CA PHE A 335 5.80 -21.27 16.95
C PHE A 335 4.97 -20.04 17.32
N ILE A 336 4.51 -19.25 16.33
CA ILE A 336 3.68 -18.06 16.55
C ILE A 336 2.42 -18.41 17.32
N THR A 337 1.69 -19.45 16.91
CA THR A 337 0.42 -19.83 17.53
C THR A 337 0.57 -20.50 18.90
N SER A 338 1.75 -21.03 19.24
CA SER A 338 2.06 -21.62 20.55
C SER A 338 2.68 -20.65 21.54
N THR A 339 3.01 -19.41 21.12
CA THR A 339 3.69 -18.39 21.94
C THR A 339 2.71 -17.25 22.28
N PRO A 340 1.90 -17.37 23.35
CA PRO A 340 0.90 -16.35 23.70
C PRO A 340 1.50 -15.03 24.20
N GLU A 341 2.82 -14.95 24.36
CA GLU A 341 3.58 -13.76 24.74
C GLU A 341 3.66 -12.73 23.61
N ILE A 342 3.45 -13.15 22.36
CA ILE A 342 3.50 -12.28 21.19
C ILE A 342 2.12 -12.12 20.57
N THR A 343 1.93 -11.09 19.73
CA THR A 343 0.74 -10.96 18.89
C THR A 343 0.80 -11.94 17.70
N ILE A 344 -0.36 -12.23 17.11
CA ILE A 344 -0.42 -12.91 15.80
C ILE A 344 -0.23 -11.89 14.69
N PRO A 345 0.31 -12.27 13.51
CA PRO A 345 0.44 -11.35 12.38
C PRO A 345 -0.90 -10.71 12.01
N SER A 346 -0.88 -9.41 11.74
CA SER A 346 -2.06 -8.67 11.26
C SER A 346 -2.47 -9.11 9.84
N PHE A 347 -1.52 -9.57 9.06
CA PHE A 347 -1.71 -10.19 7.75
C PHE A 347 -0.55 -11.12 7.43
N ILE A 348 -0.81 -12.07 6.55
CA ILE A 348 0.18 -13.01 6.01
C ILE A 348 0.11 -12.89 4.48
N THR A 349 1.27 -12.81 3.82
CA THR A 349 1.37 -12.74 2.36
C THR A 349 2.41 -13.73 1.85
N LEU A 350 2.27 -14.17 0.60
CA LEU A 350 3.39 -14.76 -0.12
C LEU A 350 4.44 -13.67 -0.42
N SER A 351 5.71 -14.04 -0.53
CA SER A 351 6.75 -13.14 -0.99
C SER A 351 6.50 -12.73 -2.45
N ILE A 352 6.60 -11.43 -2.75
CA ILE A 352 6.33 -10.88 -4.08
C ILE A 352 7.60 -10.23 -4.61
N PRO A 353 8.15 -10.68 -5.76
CA PRO A 353 9.23 -9.98 -6.45
C PRO A 353 8.65 -8.77 -7.20
N LEU A 354 8.43 -7.67 -6.48
CA LEU A 354 7.92 -6.44 -7.07
C LEU A 354 8.90 -5.90 -8.12
N LEU A 355 8.37 -5.47 -9.26
CA LEU A 355 9.15 -4.93 -10.38
C LEU A 355 10.13 -3.86 -9.92
N GLY A 356 11.36 -3.92 -10.42
CA GLY A 356 12.42 -2.96 -10.11
C GLY A 356 13.10 -3.15 -8.76
N THR A 357 12.68 -4.12 -7.94
CA THR A 357 13.37 -4.45 -6.68
C THR A 357 14.58 -5.34 -6.92
N PRO A 358 15.62 -5.31 -6.06
CA PRO A 358 16.72 -6.28 -6.13
C PRO A 358 16.24 -7.74 -6.11
N TYR A 359 15.19 -8.02 -5.35
CA TYR A 359 14.57 -9.34 -5.30
C TYR A 359 13.95 -9.77 -6.65
N PHE A 360 13.35 -8.84 -7.38
CA PHE A 360 12.83 -9.13 -8.73
C PHE A 360 13.95 -9.54 -9.69
N TYR A 361 15.05 -8.80 -9.69
CA TYR A 361 16.20 -9.13 -10.55
C TYR A 361 16.85 -10.46 -10.18
N ASP A 362 16.94 -10.74 -8.87
CA ASP A 362 17.42 -12.03 -8.37
C ASP A 362 16.53 -13.19 -8.85
N CYS A 363 15.20 -12.99 -8.86
CA CYS A 363 14.26 -13.95 -9.41
C CYS A 363 14.42 -14.16 -10.93
N VAL A 364 14.70 -13.09 -11.68
CA VAL A 364 14.95 -13.15 -13.12
C VAL A 364 16.27 -13.89 -13.38
N GLU A 365 17.35 -13.53 -12.67
CA GLU A 365 18.67 -14.16 -12.84
C GLU A 365 18.66 -15.65 -12.51
N LYS A 366 17.93 -16.03 -11.46
CA LYS A 366 17.78 -17.44 -11.02
C LYS A 366 16.68 -18.20 -11.75
N ASP A 367 16.01 -17.59 -12.71
CA ASP A 367 14.88 -18.19 -13.44
C ASP A 367 13.82 -18.80 -12.52
N THR A 368 13.44 -18.06 -11.47
CA THR A 368 12.45 -18.53 -10.50
C THR A 368 11.02 -18.05 -10.77
N LEU A 369 10.81 -17.08 -11.67
CA LEU A 369 9.46 -16.65 -12.06
C LEU A 369 8.73 -17.76 -12.82
N LEU A 370 7.46 -17.96 -12.52
CA LEU A 370 6.62 -18.87 -13.27
C LEU A 370 6.22 -18.26 -14.62
N PRO A 371 6.06 -19.10 -15.67
CA PRO A 371 5.48 -18.65 -16.93
C PRO A 371 4.10 -18.03 -16.74
N ASN A 372 3.69 -17.18 -17.66
CA ASN A 372 2.39 -16.51 -17.67
C ASN A 372 2.15 -15.58 -16.46
N THR A 373 3.20 -15.18 -15.74
CA THR A 373 3.08 -14.21 -14.64
C THR A 373 2.63 -12.85 -15.18
N LYS A 374 1.59 -12.30 -14.57
CA LYS A 374 0.97 -11.02 -14.93
C LYS A 374 1.13 -10.01 -13.80
N LEU A 375 1.05 -8.72 -14.09
CA LEU A 375 1.10 -7.68 -13.04
C LEU A 375 0.03 -7.87 -11.96
N ARG A 376 -1.16 -8.30 -12.33
CA ARG A 376 -2.25 -8.60 -11.39
C ARG A 376 -1.92 -9.73 -10.40
N ASP A 377 -0.98 -10.62 -10.75
CA ASP A 377 -0.54 -11.73 -9.91
C ASP A 377 0.35 -11.28 -8.75
N MET A 378 0.88 -10.05 -8.82
CA MET A 378 1.68 -9.43 -7.76
C MET A 378 0.79 -8.91 -6.61
N ASP A 379 -0.09 -9.76 -6.10
CA ASP A 379 -1.12 -9.45 -5.10
C ASP A 379 -0.80 -9.98 -3.69
N GLY A 380 0.28 -10.76 -3.53
CA GLY A 380 0.69 -11.38 -2.26
C GLY A 380 -0.08 -12.65 -1.91
N THR A 381 -0.95 -13.14 -2.81
CA THR A 381 -1.77 -14.34 -2.61
C THR A 381 -1.58 -15.38 -3.72
N THR A 382 -1.06 -14.96 -4.86
CA THR A 382 -0.80 -15.81 -6.03
C THR A 382 0.58 -16.42 -5.96
N VAL A 383 0.69 -17.72 -6.27
CA VAL A 383 1.98 -18.39 -6.49
C VAL A 383 2.50 -17.99 -7.87
N LEU A 384 3.52 -17.16 -7.91
CA LEU A 384 4.11 -16.62 -9.14
C LEU A 384 5.60 -16.94 -9.30
N GLN A 385 6.14 -17.72 -8.38
CA GLN A 385 7.53 -18.18 -8.38
C GLN A 385 7.59 -19.70 -8.26
N LYS A 386 8.63 -20.31 -8.81
CA LYS A 386 8.91 -21.73 -8.67
C LYS A 386 9.17 -22.06 -7.19
N PRO A 387 8.29 -22.78 -6.50
CA PRO A 387 8.49 -23.08 -5.09
C PRO A 387 9.53 -24.17 -4.88
N LEU A 388 10.05 -24.26 -3.66
CA LEU A 388 10.98 -25.32 -3.24
C LEU A 388 10.29 -26.70 -3.20
N ASP A 389 9.04 -26.72 -2.69
CA ASP A 389 8.21 -27.92 -2.65
C ASP A 389 7.30 -28.00 -3.90
N ASP A 390 6.60 -29.12 -4.07
CA ASP A 390 5.63 -29.29 -5.16
C ASP A 390 4.55 -28.19 -5.15
N ILE A 391 4.25 -27.62 -6.32
CA ILE A 391 3.28 -26.52 -6.47
C ILE A 391 1.90 -26.90 -5.90
N ALA A 392 1.43 -28.13 -6.13
CA ALA A 392 0.14 -28.56 -5.63
C ALA A 392 0.13 -28.68 -4.09
N GLU A 393 1.28 -29.01 -3.49
CA GLU A 393 1.44 -29.01 -2.03
C GLU A 393 1.44 -27.60 -1.47
N VAL A 394 2.11 -26.65 -2.14
CA VAL A 394 2.09 -25.23 -1.76
C VAL A 394 0.68 -24.67 -1.85
N VAL A 395 -0.06 -24.92 -2.93
CA VAL A 395 -1.45 -24.51 -3.08
C VAL A 395 -2.32 -25.09 -1.96
N ARG A 396 -2.18 -26.38 -1.65
CA ARG A 396 -2.90 -26.99 -0.51
C ARG A 396 -2.53 -26.33 0.81
N PHE A 397 -1.26 -26.05 1.04
CA PHE A 397 -0.79 -25.37 2.26
C PHE A 397 -1.42 -23.98 2.41
N VAL A 398 -1.41 -23.17 1.35
CA VAL A 398 -2.00 -21.82 1.35
C VAL A 398 -3.52 -21.88 1.52
N ASP A 399 -4.21 -22.78 0.82
CA ASP A 399 -5.65 -22.98 0.96
C ASP A 399 -6.02 -23.48 2.37
N ASP A 400 -5.22 -24.33 2.99
CA ASP A 400 -5.41 -24.81 4.36
C ASP A 400 -5.26 -23.69 5.38
N LEU A 401 -4.36 -22.72 5.18
CA LEU A 401 -4.26 -21.54 6.06
C LEU A 401 -5.54 -20.70 6.05
N GLN A 402 -6.26 -20.70 4.93
CA GLN A 402 -7.54 -20.03 4.79
C GLN A 402 -8.72 -20.86 5.35
N SER A 403 -8.47 -22.14 5.73
CA SER A 403 -9.52 -23.02 6.21
C SER A 403 -9.74 -22.89 7.73
N LEU A 404 -10.99 -23.11 8.17
CA LEU A 404 -11.38 -23.06 9.60
C LEU A 404 -10.79 -24.22 10.43
N LYS A 405 -10.22 -25.24 9.81
CA LYS A 405 -9.73 -26.45 10.50
C LYS A 405 -8.27 -26.29 10.93
N GLY A 406 -7.98 -26.56 12.18
CA GLY A 406 -6.62 -26.63 12.75
C GLY A 406 -6.02 -25.28 13.16
N PHE A 407 -5.75 -24.37 12.23
CA PHE A 407 -5.15 -23.07 12.53
C PHE A 407 -6.02 -22.21 13.45
N HIS A 408 -7.33 -22.16 13.20
CA HIS A 408 -8.27 -21.36 13.98
C HIS A 408 -8.40 -21.78 15.45
N SER A 409 -8.41 -23.08 15.74
CA SER A 409 -8.47 -23.56 17.12
C SER A 409 -7.21 -23.16 17.91
N ARG A 410 -6.06 -23.21 17.26
CA ARG A 410 -4.77 -22.75 17.83
C ARG A 410 -4.77 -21.24 18.09
N VAL A 411 -5.28 -20.45 17.14
CA VAL A 411 -5.39 -19.00 17.32
C VAL A 411 -6.34 -18.63 18.44
N LEU A 412 -7.47 -19.31 18.60
CA LEU A 412 -8.38 -19.07 19.74
C LEU A 412 -7.71 -19.39 21.07
N LYS A 413 -6.96 -20.50 21.16
CA LYS A 413 -6.18 -20.85 22.34
C LYS A 413 -5.10 -19.81 22.64
N HIS A 414 -4.37 -19.37 21.61
CA HIS A 414 -3.40 -18.29 21.70
C HIS A 414 -4.04 -16.99 22.20
N ALA A 415 -5.17 -16.57 21.61
CA ALA A 415 -5.88 -15.33 21.99
C ALA A 415 -6.29 -15.35 23.47
N ALA A 416 -6.76 -16.50 23.98
CA ALA A 416 -7.08 -16.66 25.40
C ALA A 416 -5.84 -16.54 26.30
N GLY A 417 -4.72 -17.14 25.91
CA GLY A 417 -3.43 -17.00 26.60
C GLY A 417 -2.92 -15.57 26.61
N PHE A 418 -2.91 -14.91 25.42
CA PHE A 418 -2.54 -13.51 25.25
C PHE A 418 -3.37 -12.57 26.12
N ALA A 419 -4.70 -12.72 26.10
CA ALA A 419 -5.60 -11.90 26.91
C ALA A 419 -5.32 -12.04 28.40
N ARG A 420 -5.01 -13.27 28.89
CA ARG A 420 -4.65 -13.52 30.30
C ARG A 420 -3.36 -12.80 30.70
N LEU A 421 -2.35 -12.77 29.81
CA LEU A 421 -1.05 -12.17 30.08
C LEU A 421 -1.11 -10.62 30.07
N TYR A 422 -1.90 -10.03 29.18
CA TYR A 422 -1.83 -8.59 28.93
C TYR A 422 -3.06 -7.77 29.39
N ARG A 423 -4.10 -8.41 29.99
CA ARG A 423 -5.31 -7.73 30.45
C ARG A 423 -5.08 -6.59 31.46
N SER A 424 -3.98 -6.64 32.21
CA SER A 424 -3.60 -5.58 33.16
C SER A 424 -2.66 -4.53 32.60
N LYS A 425 -2.10 -4.76 31.40
CA LYS A 425 -1.08 -3.90 30.76
C LYS A 425 -1.66 -3.09 29.60
N LEU A 426 -2.65 -3.65 28.92
CA LEU A 426 -3.32 -3.03 27.78
C LEU A 426 -4.70 -2.51 28.18
N THR A 427 -5.10 -1.37 27.64
CA THR A 427 -6.47 -0.88 27.78
C THR A 427 -7.45 -1.82 27.06
N LYS A 428 -8.76 -1.72 27.37
CA LYS A 428 -9.79 -2.51 26.67
C LYS A 428 -9.72 -2.32 25.14
N MET A 429 -9.49 -1.09 24.68
CA MET A 429 -9.39 -0.80 23.25
C MET A 429 -8.11 -1.38 22.63
N GLN A 430 -6.98 -1.28 23.30
CA GLN A 430 -5.73 -1.92 22.84
C GLN A 430 -5.85 -3.43 22.80
N MET A 431 -6.57 -4.03 23.76
CA MET A 431 -6.89 -5.46 23.72
C MET A 431 -7.76 -5.81 22.50
N VAL A 432 -8.75 -4.97 22.17
CA VAL A 432 -9.57 -5.13 20.96
C VAL A 432 -8.71 -4.97 19.70
N LEU A 433 -7.78 -4.02 19.66
CA LEU A 433 -6.87 -3.84 18.51
C LEU A 433 -5.95 -5.07 18.34
N ALA A 434 -5.35 -5.56 19.41
CA ALA A 434 -4.46 -6.73 19.38
C ALA A 434 -5.22 -8.03 19.03
N LEU A 435 -6.33 -8.33 19.71
CA LEU A 435 -7.12 -9.53 19.47
C LEU A 435 -7.97 -9.42 18.20
N GLY A 436 -8.43 -8.23 17.84
CA GLY A 436 -9.16 -7.99 16.61
C GLY A 436 -8.31 -8.31 15.39
N SER A 437 -7.06 -7.85 15.36
CA SER A 437 -6.09 -8.24 14.35
C SER A 437 -5.93 -9.77 14.28
N ASN A 438 -5.75 -10.43 15.43
CA ASN A 438 -5.61 -11.88 15.53
C ASN A 438 -6.84 -12.62 14.99
N LEU A 439 -8.05 -12.19 15.37
CA LEU A 439 -9.30 -12.80 14.92
C LEU A 439 -9.54 -12.59 13.41
N LEU A 440 -9.06 -11.47 12.89
CA LEU A 440 -9.16 -11.16 11.46
C LEU A 440 -8.21 -11.99 10.61
N THR A 441 -6.98 -12.19 11.10
CA THR A 441 -6.02 -13.12 10.50
C THR A 441 -6.55 -14.54 10.46
N CYS A 442 -7.34 -14.96 11.48
CA CYS A 442 -8.03 -16.25 11.48
C CYS A 442 -9.08 -16.37 10.37
N ALA A 443 -9.80 -15.31 10.09
CA ALA A 443 -10.87 -15.35 9.10
C ALA A 443 -10.31 -15.45 7.67
N GLN A 444 -9.14 -14.85 7.42
CA GLN A 444 -8.44 -14.89 6.14
C GLN A 444 -6.94 -14.65 6.34
N PRO A 445 -6.14 -15.65 6.66
CA PRO A 445 -4.71 -15.49 6.96
C PRO A 445 -3.90 -15.00 5.77
N ILE A 446 -4.26 -15.40 4.54
CA ILE A 446 -3.69 -14.90 3.29
C ILE A 446 -4.81 -14.23 2.53
N SER A 447 -4.91 -12.93 2.66
CA SER A 447 -5.85 -12.16 1.85
C SER A 447 -5.64 -10.68 2.04
N THR A 448 -5.72 -10.00 0.95
CA THR A 448 -5.97 -8.57 0.91
C THR A 448 -7.44 -8.24 1.20
N SER A 449 -8.32 -9.24 1.31
CA SER A 449 -9.77 -9.10 1.47
C SER A 449 -10.20 -9.27 2.90
N PHE A 450 -10.38 -8.17 3.59
CA PHE A 450 -11.03 -8.12 4.87
C PHE A 450 -12.55 -8.20 4.71
N SER A 451 -13.14 -9.38 4.87
CA SER A 451 -14.60 -9.52 4.97
C SER A 451 -15.00 -9.44 6.45
N GLY A 452 -15.32 -8.25 6.95
CA GLY A 452 -15.96 -8.14 8.26
C GLY A 452 -17.17 -9.06 8.33
N LEU A 453 -17.38 -9.80 9.42
CA LEU A 453 -18.53 -10.71 9.71
C LEU A 453 -19.12 -11.50 8.52
N GLY A 454 -18.58 -11.34 7.32
CA GLY A 454 -18.98 -12.04 6.10
C GLY A 454 -18.65 -13.54 6.12
N TRP A 455 -17.89 -14.00 7.12
CA TRP A 455 -17.62 -15.42 7.39
C TRP A 455 -18.89 -16.21 7.73
N LEU A 456 -19.96 -15.54 8.14
CA LEU A 456 -21.28 -16.15 8.35
C LEU A 456 -22.04 -16.42 7.03
N LYS A 457 -21.60 -15.86 5.90
CA LYS A 457 -22.20 -16.14 4.59
C LYS A 457 -21.27 -17.07 3.82
N THR A 458 -21.72 -18.27 3.56
CA THR A 458 -21.07 -19.32 2.76
C THR A 458 -20.79 -18.85 1.32
N ARG A 459 -19.80 -17.98 1.11
CA ARG A 459 -19.26 -17.75 -0.23
C ARG A 459 -18.18 -18.81 -0.47
N PRO A 460 -18.10 -19.39 -1.69
CA PRO A 460 -16.93 -20.20 -2.05
C PRO A 460 -15.69 -19.34 -1.84
N ARG A 461 -14.69 -19.89 -1.13
CA ARG A 461 -13.41 -19.22 -0.89
C ARG A 461 -12.69 -19.09 -2.23
N PRO A 462 -12.03 -17.96 -2.50
CA PRO A 462 -11.15 -17.89 -3.63
C PRO A 462 -10.08 -18.98 -3.49
N ARG A 463 -9.90 -19.76 -4.55
CA ARG A 463 -8.81 -20.74 -4.65
C ARG A 463 -7.50 -19.98 -4.81
N THR A 464 -6.42 -20.48 -4.22
CA THR A 464 -5.08 -19.97 -4.49
C THR A 464 -4.75 -20.09 -5.98
N PHE A 465 -4.40 -18.99 -6.61
CA PHE A 465 -4.01 -18.94 -8.00
C PHE A 465 -2.53 -19.31 -8.17
N VAL A 466 -2.23 -19.88 -9.34
CA VAL A 466 -0.86 -20.12 -9.81
C VAL A 466 -0.75 -19.47 -11.18
N SER A 467 0.19 -18.58 -11.38
CA SER A 467 0.29 -17.77 -12.61
C SER A 467 0.43 -18.61 -13.88
N SER A 468 1.16 -19.73 -13.83
CA SER A 468 1.39 -20.61 -14.98
C SER A 468 0.15 -21.37 -15.47
N THR A 469 -0.93 -21.41 -14.67
CA THR A 469 -2.16 -22.14 -15.06
C THR A 469 -3.17 -21.28 -15.82
N GLU A 470 -2.93 -19.98 -15.95
CA GLU A 470 -3.81 -19.09 -16.68
C GLU A 470 -3.31 -18.82 -18.10
N PRO A 471 -4.18 -18.91 -19.13
CA PRO A 471 -3.78 -18.67 -20.52
C PRO A 471 -3.32 -17.22 -20.76
N LEU A 472 -2.40 -17.04 -21.70
CA LEU A 472 -1.89 -15.72 -22.12
C LEU A 472 -2.92 -14.88 -22.86
N ASP A 473 -3.81 -15.54 -23.61
CA ASP A 473 -4.83 -14.92 -24.44
C ASP A 473 -6.09 -14.51 -23.65
N HIS A 474 -6.08 -14.75 -22.34
CA HIS A 474 -7.21 -14.35 -21.49
C HIS A 474 -7.44 -12.83 -21.56
N MET A 475 -8.66 -12.46 -21.99
CA MET A 475 -9.09 -11.07 -22.07
C MET A 475 -10.06 -10.74 -20.93
N TYR A 476 -9.92 -9.55 -20.37
CA TYR A 476 -10.96 -9.02 -19.49
C TYR A 476 -12.21 -8.65 -20.30
N THR A 477 -13.37 -8.88 -19.73
CA THR A 477 -14.63 -8.47 -20.35
C THR A 477 -14.91 -7.01 -20.02
N PRO A 478 -14.99 -6.11 -21.01
CA PRO A 478 -15.38 -4.73 -20.78
C PRO A 478 -16.81 -4.64 -20.19
N ALA A 479 -17.00 -3.71 -19.23
CA ALA A 479 -18.34 -3.48 -18.64
C ALA A 479 -19.33 -2.87 -19.66
N PHE A 480 -18.83 -2.16 -20.65
CA PHE A 480 -19.60 -1.60 -21.76
C PHE A 480 -18.70 -1.46 -23.00
N ARG A 481 -19.33 -1.17 -24.15
CA ARG A 481 -18.62 -1.03 -25.43
C ARG A 481 -17.57 0.08 -25.37
N VAL A 482 -16.34 -0.27 -25.74
CA VAL A 482 -15.21 0.65 -25.89
C VAL A 482 -14.88 0.83 -27.38
N ASP A 483 -14.15 1.90 -27.69
CA ASP A 483 -13.57 2.11 -29.02
C ASP A 483 -12.56 0.99 -29.32
N SER A 484 -12.60 0.43 -30.54
CA SER A 484 -11.73 -0.70 -30.95
C SER A 484 -10.23 -0.40 -30.82
N ARG A 485 -9.84 0.87 -30.87
CA ARG A 485 -8.44 1.31 -30.62
C ARG A 485 -7.93 0.93 -29.23
N PHE A 486 -8.82 0.68 -28.27
CA PHE A 486 -8.49 0.36 -26.88
C PHE A 486 -8.77 -1.10 -26.49
N GLU A 487 -9.11 -1.97 -27.43
CA GLU A 487 -9.37 -3.39 -27.13
C GLU A 487 -8.15 -4.05 -26.47
N SER A 488 -6.92 -3.73 -26.91
CA SER A 488 -5.70 -4.26 -26.30
C SER A 488 -5.51 -3.90 -24.83
N TYR A 489 -6.18 -2.84 -24.33
CA TYR A 489 -6.12 -2.45 -22.91
C TYR A 489 -6.84 -3.44 -21.98
N PHE A 490 -7.61 -4.37 -22.56
CA PHE A 490 -8.29 -5.44 -21.82
C PHE A 490 -7.51 -6.76 -21.82
N LYS A 491 -6.29 -6.78 -22.34
CA LYS A 491 -5.35 -7.88 -22.11
C LYS A 491 -4.65 -7.69 -20.77
N PRO A 492 -4.42 -8.78 -20.01
CA PRO A 492 -3.56 -8.71 -18.85
C PRO A 492 -2.14 -8.25 -19.23
N THR A 493 -1.58 -7.33 -18.46
CA THR A 493 -0.19 -6.90 -18.67
C THR A 493 0.74 -8.00 -18.18
N MET A 494 1.55 -8.55 -19.09
CA MET A 494 2.43 -9.68 -18.84
C MET A 494 3.72 -9.27 -18.15
N VAL A 495 4.21 -10.10 -17.24
CA VAL A 495 5.57 -10.05 -16.69
C VAL A 495 6.46 -11.06 -17.44
N THR A 496 5.96 -12.28 -17.62
CA THR A 496 6.65 -13.34 -18.36
C THR A 496 5.75 -13.91 -19.45
N ASP A 497 6.34 -14.44 -20.52
CA ASP A 497 5.64 -15.18 -21.56
C ASP A 497 5.36 -16.65 -21.14
N ASP A 498 4.86 -17.48 -22.06
CA ASP A 498 4.50 -18.88 -21.84
C ASP A 498 5.71 -19.80 -21.58
N ILE A 499 6.92 -19.35 -21.87
CA ILE A 499 8.17 -20.07 -21.58
C ILE A 499 8.94 -19.47 -20.39
N GLY A 500 8.41 -18.45 -19.73
CA GLY A 500 8.95 -17.82 -18.54
C GLY A 500 9.93 -16.67 -18.80
N GLN A 501 10.14 -16.25 -20.07
CA GLN A 501 10.96 -15.08 -20.37
C GLN A 501 10.21 -13.79 -20.07
N LEU A 502 10.95 -12.74 -19.70
CA LEU A 502 10.34 -11.42 -19.49
C LEU A 502 9.69 -10.90 -20.76
N HIS A 503 8.48 -10.39 -20.63
CA HIS A 503 7.74 -9.81 -21.74
C HIS A 503 8.47 -8.57 -22.30
N GLU A 504 8.42 -8.41 -23.64
CA GLU A 504 9.13 -7.33 -24.34
C GLU A 504 8.79 -5.92 -23.80
N ASP A 505 7.55 -5.69 -23.41
CA ASP A 505 7.12 -4.40 -22.84
C ASP A 505 7.87 -4.04 -21.55
N ILE A 506 8.22 -5.05 -20.72
CA ILE A 506 8.99 -4.86 -19.49
C ILE A 506 10.47 -4.61 -19.82
N ILE A 507 11.02 -5.35 -20.79
CA ILE A 507 12.39 -5.15 -21.26
C ILE A 507 12.55 -3.75 -21.84
N GLN A 508 11.63 -3.33 -22.72
CA GLN A 508 11.64 -2.00 -23.34
C GLN A 508 11.41 -0.85 -22.34
N SER A 509 10.80 -1.11 -21.19
CA SER A 509 10.61 -0.09 -20.14
C SER A 509 11.92 0.28 -19.43
N GLY A 510 13.02 -0.41 -19.72
CA GLY A 510 14.34 -0.13 -19.14
C GLY A 510 14.48 -0.57 -17.69
N LEU A 511 13.58 -1.40 -17.17
CA LEU A 511 13.66 -1.92 -15.80
C LEU A 511 14.99 -2.63 -15.52
N LEU A 512 15.57 -3.30 -16.53
CA LEU A 512 16.87 -3.99 -16.40
C LEU A 512 18.06 -3.05 -16.48
N GLU A 513 17.93 -1.86 -17.11
CA GLU A 513 19.03 -0.90 -17.25
C GLU A 513 19.25 -0.04 -15.99
N ILE A 514 18.22 0.13 -15.18
CA ILE A 514 18.27 1.00 -13.98
C ILE A 514 19.16 0.40 -12.87
N HIS A 515 19.44 -0.89 -12.93
CA HIS A 515 20.16 -1.62 -11.89
C HIS A 515 21.40 -2.39 -12.38
N ALA A 516 21.99 -2.03 -13.53
CA ALA A 516 23.36 -2.42 -13.74
C ALA A 516 24.16 -2.03 -12.48
N PRO A 517 24.88 -2.95 -11.82
CA PRO A 517 25.57 -2.63 -10.56
C PRO A 517 26.47 -1.43 -10.83
N ARG A 518 26.16 -0.30 -10.20
CA ARG A 518 27.12 0.82 -10.15
C ARG A 518 28.38 0.21 -9.57
N GLN A 519 29.38 0.02 -10.41
CA GLN A 519 30.70 -0.42 -9.99
C GLN A 519 31.04 0.39 -8.74
N SER A 520 31.32 -0.31 -7.67
CA SER A 520 31.75 0.27 -6.42
C SER A 520 32.87 1.27 -6.73
N VAL A 521 32.57 2.55 -6.65
CA VAL A 521 33.62 3.56 -6.55
C VAL A 521 34.31 3.24 -5.24
N ALA A 522 35.44 2.58 -5.34
CA ALA A 522 36.34 2.36 -4.23
C ALA A 522 36.57 3.71 -3.55
N ARG A 523 36.20 3.81 -2.30
CA ARG A 523 36.58 4.95 -1.47
C ARG A 523 38.11 4.92 -1.37
N ALA A 524 38.77 5.87 -2.02
CA ALA A 524 40.11 6.27 -1.70
C ALA A 524 40.10 7.08 -0.41
#